data_58a2bbe5f821eaeafa830aa53dde9bf8
#
_entry.id   58a2bbe5f821eaeafa830aa53dde9bf8
#
_cell.length_a   1.000
_cell.length_b   1.000
_cell.length_c   1.000
_cell.angle_alpha   90.00
_cell.angle_beta   90.00
_cell.angle_gamma   90.00
#
_symmetry.space_group_name_H-M   'P 1'
#
loop_
_entity.id
_entity.type
_entity.pdbx_description
1 polymer ?
#
loop_
_entity_poly.entity_id
_entity_poly.type
_entity_poly.pdbx_seq_one_letter_code
_entity_poly.pdbx_strand_id
1 'polypeptide(L)'
;MTLALEALACQNMIKFPREGSEMITKREFYINGSWVAPLAPRDCPVIDPSTEDTCAVISLGSEADTDAAVAAAKAAFPAWAATSPAERRKVVEGILEQYYLRKEEMAHAISLEMGAPIDMSRDDQAECLPWHLKNFLKAFDHIEWIRPLGPHAPDTRIALEPIGVVGLITPWNWPMNQVTLKVIPALLAGCTCVLKPSEESPLSSMLFAEFCHDAGIPAGVFNLVNGDGAGVGSRLSSH
;
A
#
# COMPACT_ATOMS: atom_id res chain seq x y z
N MET A 1 -29.77 -6.23 -4.71
CA MET A 1 -28.71 -5.19 -4.52
C MET A 1 -27.34 -5.82 -4.30
N THR A 2 -27.23 -7.04 -3.79
CA THR A 2 -25.97 -7.75 -3.47
C THR A 2 -25.17 -8.20 -4.71
N LEU A 3 -25.82 -8.73 -5.74
CA LEU A 3 -25.18 -9.25 -6.97
C LEU A 3 -24.54 -8.18 -7.86
N ALA A 4 -25.01 -6.94 -7.80
CA ALA A 4 -24.45 -5.85 -8.60
C ALA A 4 -23.17 -5.25 -7.97
N LEU A 5 -23.03 -5.31 -6.65
CA LEU A 5 -21.82 -4.90 -5.92
C LEU A 5 -20.69 -5.91 -6.07
N GLU A 6 -21.01 -7.20 -6.11
CA GLU A 6 -20.03 -8.26 -6.37
C GLU A 6 -19.50 -8.23 -7.81
N ALA A 7 -20.33 -7.84 -8.79
CA ALA A 7 -19.92 -7.71 -10.18
C ALA A 7 -18.99 -6.49 -10.42
N LEU A 8 -19.15 -5.38 -9.67
CA LEU A 8 -18.25 -4.22 -9.76
C LEU A 8 -16.89 -4.49 -9.08
N ALA A 9 -16.86 -5.22 -7.98
CA ALA A 9 -15.62 -5.59 -7.30
C ALA A 9 -14.73 -6.49 -8.16
N CYS A 10 -15.33 -7.34 -8.99
CA CYS A 10 -14.59 -8.26 -9.88
C CYS A 10 -13.99 -7.59 -11.13
N GLN A 11 -14.37 -6.35 -11.46
CA GLN A 11 -13.89 -5.65 -12.66
C GLN A 11 -12.52 -4.98 -12.52
N ASN A 12 -12.07 -4.74 -11.29
CA ASN A 12 -10.81 -4.02 -11.02
C ASN A 12 -9.64 -4.91 -10.55
N MET A 13 -9.85 -6.23 -10.40
CA MET A 13 -8.78 -7.15 -10.01
C MET A 13 -7.69 -7.22 -11.09
N ILE A 14 -6.44 -7.17 -10.67
CA ILE A 14 -5.30 -7.41 -11.58
C ILE A 14 -5.38 -8.87 -12.03
N LYS A 15 -5.73 -9.08 -13.30
CA LYS A 15 -5.63 -10.41 -13.92
C LYS A 15 -4.29 -10.48 -14.61
N PHE A 16 -3.36 -11.27 -14.07
CA PHE A 16 -2.10 -11.51 -14.71
C PHE A 16 -2.31 -12.37 -15.98
N PRO A 17 -1.74 -11.96 -17.12
CA PRO A 17 -1.89 -12.67 -18.37
C PRO A 17 -1.32 -14.09 -18.28
N ARG A 18 -2.07 -15.07 -18.79
CA ARG A 18 -1.46 -16.32 -19.25
C ARG A 18 -0.76 -16.04 -20.58
N GLU A 19 0.28 -16.79 -20.93
CA GLU A 19 1.00 -16.61 -22.20
C GLU A 19 0.06 -16.29 -23.39
N GLY A 20 0.27 -15.12 -24.02
CA GLY A 20 -0.54 -14.66 -25.16
C GLY A 20 -1.77 -13.81 -24.86
N SER A 21 -1.94 -13.29 -23.65
CA SER A 21 -3.11 -12.48 -23.26
C SER A 21 -2.86 -10.95 -23.37
N GLU A 22 -3.95 -10.17 -23.28
CA GLU A 22 -3.95 -8.72 -23.35
C GLU A 22 -2.99 -8.06 -22.35
N MET A 23 -2.32 -6.99 -22.77
CA MET A 23 -1.48 -6.13 -21.93
C MET A 23 -2.28 -5.57 -20.75
N ILE A 24 -1.70 -5.63 -19.56
CA ILE A 24 -2.32 -5.09 -18.35
C ILE A 24 -2.44 -3.57 -18.46
N THR A 25 -3.63 -3.03 -18.22
CA THR A 25 -3.87 -1.58 -18.20
C THR A 25 -4.44 -1.17 -16.84
N LYS A 26 -3.65 -0.40 -16.05
CA LYS A 26 -3.97 0.02 -14.68
C LYS A 26 -3.57 1.47 -14.47
N ARG A 27 -4.40 2.41 -14.97
CA ARG A 27 -4.14 3.85 -14.91
C ARG A 27 -4.62 4.54 -13.64
N GLU A 28 -5.51 3.90 -12.89
CA GLU A 28 -6.16 4.48 -11.72
C GLU A 28 -5.25 4.48 -10.49
N PHE A 29 -5.49 5.45 -9.60
CA PHE A 29 -4.88 5.52 -8.27
C PHE A 29 -5.87 5.06 -7.21
N TYR A 30 -5.38 4.54 -6.09
CA TYR A 30 -6.24 4.21 -4.96
C TYR A 30 -6.28 5.38 -3.99
N ILE A 31 -7.38 6.14 -4.00
CA ILE A 31 -7.55 7.34 -3.17
C ILE A 31 -8.91 7.29 -2.49
N ASN A 32 -8.92 7.56 -1.19
CA ASN A 32 -10.15 7.64 -0.40
C ASN A 32 -11.06 6.39 -0.50
N GLY A 33 -10.44 5.21 -0.50
CA GLY A 33 -11.17 3.94 -0.54
C GLY A 33 -11.68 3.53 -1.92
N SER A 34 -11.27 4.21 -2.99
CA SER A 34 -11.74 3.95 -4.36
C SER A 34 -10.61 4.05 -5.36
N TRP A 35 -10.73 3.32 -6.46
CA TRP A 35 -9.89 3.49 -7.63
C TRP A 35 -10.41 4.69 -8.44
N VAL A 36 -9.56 5.68 -8.67
CA VAL A 36 -9.90 6.94 -9.32
C VAL A 36 -9.01 7.21 -10.51
N ALA A 37 -9.58 7.76 -11.58
CA ALA A 37 -8.81 8.16 -12.75
C ALA A 37 -7.87 9.33 -12.41
N PRO A 38 -6.66 9.37 -13.01
CA PRO A 38 -5.75 10.49 -12.87
C PRO A 38 -6.38 11.80 -13.35
N LEU A 39 -6.11 12.90 -12.65
CA LEU A 39 -6.60 14.23 -13.05
C LEU A 39 -5.92 14.72 -14.34
N ALA A 40 -4.65 14.34 -14.54
CA ALA A 40 -3.90 14.60 -15.76
C ALA A 40 -3.21 13.30 -16.22
N PRO A 41 -3.88 12.46 -17.03
CA PRO A 41 -3.35 11.17 -17.45
C PRO A 41 -2.01 11.30 -18.16
N ARG A 42 -1.03 10.50 -17.72
CA ARG A 42 0.31 10.40 -18.32
C ARG A 42 0.73 8.93 -18.31
N ASP A 43 0.56 8.28 -19.45
CA ASP A 43 0.91 6.86 -19.60
C ASP A 43 2.39 6.60 -19.34
N CYS A 44 2.64 5.54 -18.60
CA CYS A 44 3.98 5.02 -18.32
C CYS A 44 3.97 3.50 -18.57
N PRO A 45 4.77 3.01 -19.51
CA PRO A 45 4.93 1.58 -19.71
C PRO A 45 5.68 0.96 -18.54
N VAL A 46 5.23 -0.20 -18.09
CA VAL A 46 5.97 -1.09 -17.19
C VAL A 46 6.63 -2.14 -18.04
N ILE A 47 7.92 -2.29 -17.89
CA ILE A 47 8.72 -3.20 -18.72
C ILE A 47 8.93 -4.51 -17.97
N ASP A 48 8.71 -5.63 -18.65
CA ASP A 48 9.16 -6.94 -18.20
C ASP A 48 10.67 -7.08 -18.49
N PRO A 49 11.53 -7.11 -17.45
CA PRO A 49 12.98 -7.16 -17.65
C PRO A 49 13.47 -8.45 -18.35
N SER A 50 12.65 -9.51 -18.37
CA SER A 50 13.01 -10.78 -19.00
C SER A 50 12.87 -10.76 -20.50
N THR A 51 11.99 -9.96 -21.03
CA THR A 51 11.70 -9.83 -22.49
C THR A 51 12.05 -8.46 -23.05
N GLU A 52 12.22 -7.46 -22.19
CA GLU A 52 12.37 -6.03 -22.51
C GLU A 52 11.12 -5.44 -23.19
N ASP A 53 10.01 -6.15 -23.17
CA ASP A 53 8.74 -5.70 -23.73
C ASP A 53 7.87 -5.00 -22.65
N THR A 54 6.93 -4.18 -23.11
CA THR A 54 5.91 -3.58 -22.25
C THR A 54 4.91 -4.64 -21.80
N CYS A 55 4.86 -4.93 -20.49
CA CYS A 55 3.92 -5.88 -19.89
C CYS A 55 2.66 -5.20 -19.34
N ALA A 56 2.75 -3.92 -18.96
CA ALA A 56 1.63 -3.15 -18.45
C ALA A 56 1.74 -1.67 -18.81
N VAL A 57 0.61 -0.96 -18.68
CA VAL A 57 0.59 0.51 -18.74
C VAL A 57 -0.11 1.04 -17.49
N ILE A 58 0.59 1.91 -16.76
CA ILE A 58 0.06 2.69 -15.65
C ILE A 58 -0.06 4.17 -16.03
N SER A 59 -0.59 5.02 -15.17
CA SER A 59 -0.46 6.47 -15.27
C SER A 59 0.47 6.99 -14.21
N LEU A 60 1.26 8.01 -14.54
CA LEU A 60 1.99 8.80 -13.54
C LEU A 60 1.09 9.94 -13.06
N GLY A 61 0.99 10.10 -11.74
CA GLY A 61 0.21 11.14 -11.11
C GLY A 61 0.83 12.53 -11.22
N SER A 62 0.00 13.52 -11.03
CA SER A 62 0.35 14.93 -10.94
C SER A 62 0.48 15.40 -9.48
N GLU A 63 0.91 16.66 -9.28
CA GLU A 63 0.84 17.31 -7.97
C GLU A 63 -0.59 17.34 -7.43
N ALA A 64 -1.59 17.60 -8.30
CA ALA A 64 -2.99 17.64 -7.90
C ALA A 64 -3.52 16.26 -7.44
N ASP A 65 -3.09 15.16 -8.05
CA ASP A 65 -3.41 13.81 -7.58
C ASP A 65 -2.78 13.54 -6.21
N THR A 66 -1.54 14.00 -6.01
CA THR A 66 -0.85 13.91 -4.72
C THR A 66 -1.59 14.69 -3.64
N ASP A 67 -2.00 15.92 -3.94
CA ASP A 67 -2.76 16.77 -3.01
C ASP A 67 -4.11 16.16 -2.66
N ALA A 68 -4.80 15.55 -3.62
CA ALA A 68 -6.06 14.85 -3.39
C ALA A 68 -5.86 13.65 -2.44
N ALA A 69 -4.80 12.85 -2.63
CA ALA A 69 -4.48 11.73 -1.76
C ALA A 69 -4.11 12.18 -0.34
N VAL A 70 -3.32 13.25 -0.20
CA VAL A 70 -2.97 13.82 1.11
C VAL A 70 -4.19 14.42 1.80
N ALA A 71 -5.08 15.10 1.06
CA ALA A 71 -6.33 15.62 1.61
C ALA A 71 -7.23 14.50 2.14
N ALA A 72 -7.36 13.39 1.40
CA ALA A 72 -8.11 12.21 1.84
C ALA A 72 -7.50 11.60 3.11
N ALA A 73 -6.16 11.42 3.14
CA ALA A 73 -5.46 10.91 4.30
C ALA A 73 -5.63 11.82 5.53
N LYS A 74 -5.56 13.14 5.33
CA LYS A 74 -5.76 14.14 6.40
C LYS A 74 -7.19 14.12 6.94
N ALA A 75 -8.18 13.96 6.08
CA ALA A 75 -9.59 13.87 6.49
C ALA A 75 -9.87 12.59 7.30
N ALA A 76 -9.26 11.47 6.94
CA ALA A 76 -9.42 10.19 7.64
C ALA A 76 -8.64 10.11 8.97
N PHE A 77 -7.58 10.90 9.14
CA PHE A 77 -6.65 10.79 10.26
C PHE A 77 -7.32 10.88 11.63
N PRO A 78 -8.19 11.86 11.96
CA PRO A 78 -8.76 11.97 13.30
C PRO A 78 -9.53 10.72 13.73
N ALA A 79 -10.30 10.13 12.82
CA ALA A 79 -11.07 8.93 13.11
C ALA A 79 -10.16 7.71 13.27
N TRP A 80 -9.15 7.55 12.39
CA TRP A 80 -8.19 6.45 12.47
C TRP A 80 -7.30 6.54 13.71
N ALA A 81 -6.80 7.72 14.05
CA ALA A 81 -6.00 7.96 15.25
C ALA A 81 -6.74 7.64 16.54
N ALA A 82 -8.07 7.83 16.56
CA ALA A 82 -8.93 7.54 17.69
C ALA A 82 -9.28 6.05 17.85
N THR A 83 -8.97 5.19 16.86
CA THR A 83 -9.19 3.74 16.96
C THR A 83 -8.31 3.12 18.03
N SER A 84 -8.82 2.08 18.67
CA SER A 84 -8.02 1.29 19.61
C SER A 84 -6.90 0.51 18.93
N PRO A 85 -5.83 0.15 19.66
CA PRO A 85 -4.82 -0.76 19.12
C PRO A 85 -5.40 -2.07 18.58
N ALA A 86 -6.44 -2.62 19.22
CA ALA A 86 -7.08 -3.86 18.77
C ALA A 86 -7.80 -3.71 17.42
N GLU A 87 -8.46 -2.57 17.18
CA GLU A 87 -9.11 -2.30 15.88
C GLU A 87 -8.08 -2.17 14.77
N ARG A 88 -6.98 -1.45 14.99
CA ARG A 88 -5.89 -1.34 14.01
C ARG A 88 -5.25 -2.68 13.71
N ARG A 89 -5.01 -3.49 14.76
CA ARG A 89 -4.52 -4.86 14.63
C ARG A 89 -5.41 -5.70 13.71
N LYS A 90 -6.73 -5.67 13.95
CA LYS A 90 -7.70 -6.45 13.15
C LYS A 90 -7.64 -6.10 11.67
N VAL A 91 -7.52 -4.82 11.31
CA VAL A 91 -7.39 -4.40 9.91
C VAL A 91 -6.11 -4.94 9.29
N VAL A 92 -4.99 -4.87 10.01
CA VAL A 92 -3.69 -5.39 9.53
C VAL A 92 -3.73 -6.92 9.38
N GLU A 93 -4.36 -7.64 10.30
CA GLU A 93 -4.59 -9.09 10.17
C GLU A 93 -5.45 -9.42 8.94
N GLY A 94 -6.46 -8.60 8.64
CA GLY A 94 -7.25 -8.73 7.42
C GLY A 94 -6.41 -8.58 6.14
N ILE A 95 -5.45 -7.67 6.10
CA ILE A 95 -4.50 -7.54 4.96
C ILE A 95 -3.69 -8.84 4.77
N LEU A 96 -3.25 -9.47 5.88
CA LEU A 96 -2.54 -10.74 5.82
C LEU A 96 -3.42 -11.88 5.28
N GLU A 97 -4.70 -11.91 5.65
CA GLU A 97 -5.66 -12.89 5.13
C GLU A 97 -5.83 -12.73 3.61
N GLN A 98 -6.00 -11.51 3.11
CA GLN A 98 -6.11 -11.23 1.67
C GLN A 98 -4.84 -11.63 0.91
N TYR A 99 -3.66 -11.39 1.49
CA TYR A 99 -2.42 -11.85 0.90
C TYR A 99 -2.40 -13.38 0.72
N TYR A 100 -2.78 -14.15 1.74
CA TYR A 100 -2.77 -15.61 1.63
C TYR A 100 -3.75 -16.15 0.58
N LEU A 101 -4.86 -15.48 0.36
CA LEU A 101 -5.80 -15.83 -0.71
C LEU A 101 -5.22 -15.60 -2.11
N ARG A 102 -4.29 -14.64 -2.26
CA ARG A 102 -3.78 -14.16 -3.55
C ARG A 102 -2.25 -14.15 -3.64
N LYS A 103 -1.57 -15.01 -2.86
CA LYS A 103 -0.10 -15.08 -2.80
C LYS A 103 0.55 -15.29 -4.18
N GLU A 104 -0.01 -16.19 -4.99
CA GLU A 104 0.52 -16.47 -6.33
C GLU A 104 0.41 -15.26 -7.26
N GLU A 105 -0.65 -14.48 -7.15
CA GLU A 105 -0.79 -13.24 -7.91
C GLU A 105 0.31 -12.23 -7.54
N MET A 106 0.63 -12.13 -6.25
CA MET A 106 1.73 -11.28 -5.78
C MET A 106 3.08 -11.74 -6.32
N ALA A 107 3.37 -13.04 -6.30
CA ALA A 107 4.60 -13.59 -6.84
C ALA A 107 4.74 -13.33 -8.35
N HIS A 108 3.66 -13.50 -9.10
CA HIS A 108 3.62 -13.22 -10.54
C HIS A 108 3.79 -11.72 -10.84
N ALA A 109 3.15 -10.83 -10.05
CA ALA A 109 3.32 -9.38 -10.21
C ALA A 109 4.78 -8.97 -10.07
N ILE A 110 5.43 -9.44 -9.00
CA ILE A 110 6.83 -9.13 -8.73
C ILE A 110 7.75 -9.71 -9.81
N SER A 111 7.53 -10.96 -10.22
CA SER A 111 8.32 -11.58 -11.29
C SER A 111 8.21 -10.79 -12.61
N LEU A 112 7.01 -10.37 -12.95
CA LEU A 112 6.72 -9.66 -14.20
C LEU A 112 7.34 -8.25 -14.24
N GLU A 113 7.19 -7.46 -13.17
CA GLU A 113 7.62 -6.05 -13.17
C GLU A 113 9.07 -5.84 -12.74
N MET A 114 9.65 -6.76 -11.95
CA MET A 114 10.98 -6.60 -11.38
C MET A 114 11.99 -7.61 -11.96
N GLY A 115 11.51 -8.65 -12.66
CA GLY A 115 12.36 -9.64 -13.33
C GLY A 115 12.98 -10.69 -12.41
N ALA A 116 12.53 -10.81 -11.15
CA ALA A 116 12.99 -11.89 -10.29
C ALA A 116 12.48 -13.24 -10.80
N PRO A 117 13.30 -14.31 -10.74
CA PRO A 117 12.82 -15.65 -11.03
C PRO A 117 11.57 -15.99 -10.22
N ILE A 118 10.60 -16.68 -10.82
CA ILE A 118 9.28 -16.89 -10.17
C ILE A 118 9.38 -17.59 -8.81
N ASP A 119 10.31 -18.52 -8.65
CA ASP A 119 10.50 -19.19 -7.35
C ASP A 119 11.04 -18.23 -6.30
N MET A 120 12.00 -17.36 -6.64
CA MET A 120 12.50 -16.29 -5.76
C MET A 120 11.38 -15.28 -5.45
N SER A 121 10.58 -14.93 -6.44
CA SER A 121 9.43 -14.02 -6.25
C SER A 121 8.41 -14.60 -5.27
N ARG A 122 8.15 -15.92 -5.35
CA ARG A 122 7.19 -16.62 -4.50
C ARG A 122 7.72 -16.86 -3.09
N ASP A 123 8.94 -17.37 -2.97
CA ASP A 123 9.45 -17.93 -1.72
C ASP A 123 10.23 -16.91 -0.88
N ASP A 124 10.76 -15.84 -1.52
CA ASP A 124 11.52 -14.80 -0.83
C ASP A 124 10.80 -13.44 -0.87
N GLN A 125 10.53 -12.89 -2.06
CA GLN A 125 10.08 -11.51 -2.17
C GLN A 125 8.63 -11.29 -1.73
N ALA A 126 7.71 -12.13 -2.17
CA ALA A 126 6.32 -12.07 -1.71
C ALA A 126 6.19 -12.42 -0.23
N GLU A 127 6.98 -13.38 0.27
CA GLU A 127 7.02 -13.78 1.69
C GLU A 127 7.53 -12.68 2.63
N CYS A 128 8.18 -11.63 2.13
CA CYS A 128 8.51 -10.46 2.95
C CYS A 128 7.26 -9.82 3.56
N LEU A 129 6.12 -9.82 2.85
CA LEU A 129 4.87 -9.26 3.37
C LEU A 129 4.41 -9.96 4.65
N PRO A 130 4.11 -11.29 4.66
CA PRO A 130 3.66 -11.96 5.86
C PRO A 130 4.73 -12.01 6.94
N TRP A 131 6.02 -12.08 6.57
CA TRP A 131 7.11 -12.10 7.54
C TRP A 131 7.20 -10.80 8.34
N HIS A 132 7.24 -9.66 7.66
CA HIS A 132 7.28 -8.36 8.32
C HIS A 132 6.00 -8.07 9.10
N LEU A 133 4.84 -8.33 8.50
CA LEU A 133 3.55 -8.08 9.11
C LEU A 133 3.41 -8.84 10.44
N LYS A 134 3.74 -10.14 10.47
CA LYS A 134 3.73 -10.94 11.70
C LYS A 134 4.70 -10.42 12.75
N ASN A 135 5.89 -9.97 12.34
CA ASN A 135 6.87 -9.41 13.26
C ASN A 135 6.42 -8.05 13.84
N PHE A 136 5.80 -7.20 13.01
CA PHE A 136 5.19 -5.95 13.49
C PHE A 136 4.04 -6.21 14.46
N LEU A 137 3.17 -7.18 14.19
CA LEU A 137 2.11 -7.57 15.12
C LEU A 137 2.65 -8.04 16.47
N LYS A 138 3.72 -8.85 16.46
CA LYS A 138 4.40 -9.27 17.70
C LYS A 138 5.00 -8.08 18.46
N ALA A 139 5.69 -7.18 17.76
CA ALA A 139 6.26 -5.98 18.38
C ALA A 139 5.16 -5.06 18.93
N PHE A 140 4.05 -4.94 18.21
CA PHE A 140 2.90 -4.13 18.59
C PHE A 140 2.26 -4.56 19.92
N ASP A 141 2.24 -5.86 20.22
CA ASP A 141 1.73 -6.41 21.49
C ASP A 141 2.54 -5.97 22.72
N HIS A 142 3.77 -5.51 22.53
CA HIS A 142 4.66 -5.06 23.58
C HIS A 142 4.76 -3.54 23.70
N ILE A 143 4.00 -2.77 22.94
CA ILE A 143 4.02 -1.31 23.00
C ILE A 143 3.21 -0.82 24.20
N GLU A 144 3.88 -0.19 25.15
CA GLU A 144 3.23 0.56 26.21
C GLU A 144 2.83 1.97 25.73
N TRP A 145 1.61 2.10 25.24
CA TRP A 145 1.07 3.36 24.68
C TRP A 145 1.07 4.51 25.68
N ILE A 146 0.84 4.20 26.96
CA ILE A 146 0.90 5.15 28.06
C ILE A 146 1.72 4.52 29.18
N ARG A 147 2.83 5.16 29.57
CA ARG A 147 3.71 4.67 30.62
C ARG A 147 4.13 5.80 31.56
N PRO A 148 4.51 5.51 32.82
CA PRO A 148 5.09 6.49 33.72
C PRO A 148 6.37 7.10 33.12
N LEU A 149 6.59 8.40 33.39
CA LEU A 149 7.86 9.04 33.01
C LEU A 149 9.05 8.47 33.77
N GLY A 150 8.84 8.20 35.05
CA GLY A 150 9.84 7.62 35.93
C GLY A 150 9.59 7.87 37.39
N PRO A 151 10.40 7.30 38.32
CA PRO A 151 10.20 7.45 39.76
C PRO A 151 10.28 8.90 40.29
N HIS A 152 11.02 9.76 39.55
CA HIS A 152 11.20 11.16 39.87
C HIS A 152 9.97 12.04 39.51
N ALA A 153 9.03 11.51 38.76
CA ALA A 153 7.82 12.21 38.32
C ALA A 153 6.63 11.22 38.24
N PRO A 154 6.15 10.70 39.40
CA PRO A 154 5.20 9.59 39.44
C PRO A 154 3.83 9.93 38.84
N ASP A 155 3.44 11.19 38.80
CA ASP A 155 2.18 11.68 38.25
C ASP A 155 2.26 12.04 36.74
N THR A 156 3.47 12.01 36.19
CA THR A 156 3.70 12.32 34.75
C THR A 156 3.70 11.05 33.92
N ARG A 157 3.04 11.13 32.75
CA ARG A 157 2.94 10.04 31.79
C ARG A 157 3.59 10.42 30.47
N ILE A 158 4.15 9.41 29.79
CA ILE A 158 4.51 9.49 28.37
C ILE A 158 3.38 8.82 27.60
N ALA A 159 2.76 9.53 26.67
CA ALA A 159 1.79 8.99 25.72
C ALA A 159 2.43 8.91 24.33
N LEU A 160 2.32 7.75 23.67
CA LEU A 160 2.69 7.57 22.28
C LEU A 160 1.45 7.83 21.43
N GLU A 161 1.53 8.80 20.54
CA GLU A 161 0.43 9.22 19.68
C GLU A 161 0.84 9.20 18.21
N PRO A 162 -0.10 8.93 17.26
CA PRO A 162 0.19 9.00 15.84
C PRO A 162 0.54 10.44 15.44
N ILE A 163 1.55 10.60 14.58
CA ILE A 163 2.05 11.92 14.16
C ILE A 163 1.22 12.60 13.08
N GLY A 164 0.27 11.88 12.43
CA GLY A 164 -0.55 12.44 11.36
C GLY A 164 -0.51 11.63 10.08
N VAL A 165 -0.48 12.34 8.96
CA VAL A 165 -0.32 11.76 7.62
C VAL A 165 1.16 11.50 7.34
N VAL A 166 1.50 10.34 6.80
CA VAL A 166 2.87 10.00 6.42
C VAL A 166 2.97 9.72 4.91
N GLY A 167 3.93 10.35 4.27
CA GLY A 167 4.31 10.08 2.88
C GLY A 167 5.33 8.93 2.83
N LEU A 168 5.04 7.92 2.00
CA LEU A 168 5.84 6.70 1.89
C LEU A 168 6.33 6.55 0.44
N ILE A 169 7.64 6.56 0.22
CA ILE A 169 8.26 6.40 -1.10
C ILE A 169 9.08 5.12 -1.07
N THR A 170 8.87 4.22 -2.04
CA THR A 170 9.52 2.92 -2.10
C THR A 170 10.30 2.72 -3.39
N PRO A 171 11.48 2.07 -3.34
CA PRO A 171 12.24 1.65 -4.51
C PRO A 171 11.68 0.37 -5.14
N TRP A 172 12.26 -0.03 -6.28
CA TRP A 172 11.79 -1.14 -7.12
C TRP A 172 12.35 -2.51 -6.74
N ASN A 173 13.48 -2.57 -6.08
CA ASN A 173 14.31 -3.79 -6.01
C ASN A 173 13.78 -4.91 -5.09
N TRP A 174 12.93 -4.60 -4.13
CA TRP A 174 12.21 -5.54 -3.24
C TRP A 174 10.84 -4.95 -2.88
N PRO A 175 9.89 -4.90 -3.82
CA PRO A 175 8.69 -4.06 -3.66
C PRO A 175 7.89 -4.38 -2.40
N MET A 176 7.58 -5.64 -2.10
CA MET A 176 6.79 -5.97 -0.92
C MET A 176 7.54 -5.81 0.40
N ASN A 177 8.86 -6.02 0.41
CA ASN A 177 9.68 -5.68 1.57
C ASN A 177 9.57 -4.19 1.89
N GLN A 178 9.74 -3.35 0.88
CA GLN A 178 9.73 -1.89 1.06
C GLN A 178 8.36 -1.33 1.44
N VAL A 179 7.30 -1.82 0.82
CA VAL A 179 5.92 -1.41 1.11
C VAL A 179 5.54 -1.83 2.53
N THR A 180 5.75 -3.09 2.88
CA THR A 180 5.32 -3.63 4.18
C THR A 180 6.06 -2.96 5.35
N LEU A 181 7.37 -2.74 5.21
CA LEU A 181 8.20 -2.06 6.23
C LEU A 181 7.76 -0.62 6.52
N LYS A 182 7.01 0.02 5.63
CA LYS A 182 6.54 1.39 5.79
C LYS A 182 5.06 1.47 6.12
N VAL A 183 4.21 0.79 5.35
CA VAL A 183 2.75 0.89 5.48
C VAL A 183 2.27 0.25 6.78
N ILE A 184 2.70 -0.97 7.08
CA ILE A 184 2.18 -1.70 8.25
C ILE A 184 2.48 -0.99 9.57
N PRO A 185 3.72 -0.58 9.88
CA PRO A 185 3.97 0.15 11.13
C PRO A 185 3.26 1.51 11.19
N ALA A 186 3.08 2.21 10.04
CA ALA A 186 2.32 3.45 10.01
C ALA A 186 0.85 3.23 10.38
N LEU A 187 0.20 2.21 9.81
CA LEU A 187 -1.19 1.85 10.14
C LEU A 187 -1.34 1.43 11.60
N LEU A 188 -0.46 0.57 12.09
CA LEU A 188 -0.47 0.13 13.50
C LEU A 188 -0.26 1.30 14.47
N ALA A 189 0.61 2.25 14.13
CA ALA A 189 0.81 3.46 14.93
C ALA A 189 -0.40 4.40 14.94
N GLY A 190 -1.40 4.20 14.07
CA GLY A 190 -2.58 5.06 13.94
C GLY A 190 -2.37 6.24 12.99
N CYS A 191 -1.32 6.22 12.18
CA CYS A 191 -1.10 7.18 11.10
C CYS A 191 -1.91 6.81 9.86
N THR A 192 -2.32 7.80 9.09
CA THR A 192 -2.80 7.61 7.72
C THR A 192 -1.66 7.82 6.74
N CYS A 193 -1.72 7.26 5.54
CA CYS A 193 -0.58 7.30 4.64
C CYS A 193 -0.93 7.47 3.17
N VAL A 194 0.05 8.01 2.42
CA VAL A 194 0.07 8.06 0.97
C VAL A 194 1.34 7.35 0.49
N LEU A 195 1.17 6.28 -0.25
CA LEU A 195 2.25 5.49 -0.84
C LEU A 195 2.52 5.95 -2.27
N LYS A 196 3.78 6.26 -2.57
CA LYS A 196 4.33 6.34 -3.94
C LYS A 196 5.26 5.16 -4.16
N PRO A 197 4.83 4.10 -4.85
CA PRO A 197 5.76 3.05 -5.27
C PRO A 197 6.70 3.54 -6.38
N SER A 198 7.75 2.77 -6.67
CA SER A 198 8.53 3.00 -7.88
C SER A 198 7.66 2.79 -9.12
N GLU A 199 7.83 3.64 -10.11
CA GLU A 199 7.23 3.51 -11.43
C GLU A 199 7.73 2.27 -12.19
N GLU A 200 8.88 1.72 -11.80
CA GLU A 200 9.46 0.51 -12.36
C GLU A 200 8.80 -0.78 -11.82
N SER A 201 8.19 -0.73 -10.63
CA SER A 201 7.53 -1.88 -10.01
C SER A 201 6.24 -1.48 -9.30
N PRO A 202 5.22 -1.02 -10.04
CA PRO A 202 3.98 -0.51 -9.47
C PRO A 202 2.93 -1.60 -9.21
N LEU A 203 2.94 -2.72 -9.97
CA LEU A 203 1.84 -3.69 -10.01
C LEU A 203 1.65 -4.41 -8.67
N SER A 204 2.72 -4.86 -8.05
CA SER A 204 2.68 -5.49 -6.73
C SER A 204 2.15 -4.55 -5.66
N SER A 205 2.52 -3.25 -5.74
CA SER A 205 2.01 -2.22 -4.83
C SER A 205 0.53 -1.90 -5.05
N MET A 206 0.07 -1.92 -6.30
CA MET A 206 -1.35 -1.79 -6.63
C MET A 206 -2.15 -3.01 -6.15
N LEU A 207 -1.60 -4.22 -6.29
CA LEU A 207 -2.19 -5.43 -5.74
C LEU A 207 -2.26 -5.37 -4.20
N PHE A 208 -1.25 -4.81 -3.53
CA PHE A 208 -1.31 -4.56 -2.09
C PHE A 208 -2.43 -3.57 -1.72
N ALA A 209 -2.68 -2.56 -2.55
CA ALA A 209 -3.82 -1.66 -2.34
C ALA A 209 -5.17 -2.38 -2.46
N GLU A 210 -5.29 -3.38 -3.36
CA GLU A 210 -6.46 -4.26 -3.42
C GLU A 210 -6.62 -5.07 -2.12
N PHE A 211 -5.52 -5.60 -1.56
CA PHE A 211 -5.57 -6.30 -0.26
C PHE A 211 -6.04 -5.38 0.88
N CYS A 212 -5.58 -4.13 0.89
CA CYS A 212 -6.04 -3.14 1.86
C CYS A 212 -7.55 -2.87 1.71
N HIS A 213 -8.03 -2.72 0.46
CA HIS A 213 -9.44 -2.52 0.16
C HIS A 213 -10.31 -3.70 0.64
N ASP A 214 -9.92 -4.92 0.26
CA ASP A 214 -10.65 -6.15 0.57
C ASP A 214 -10.61 -6.49 2.07
N ALA A 215 -9.56 -6.07 2.78
CA ALA A 215 -9.46 -6.13 4.24
C ALA A 215 -10.36 -5.11 4.95
N GLY A 216 -11.03 -4.24 4.21
CA GLY A 216 -11.96 -3.25 4.76
C GLY A 216 -11.26 -2.08 5.47
N ILE A 217 -10.06 -1.67 5.00
CA ILE A 217 -9.41 -0.47 5.53
C ILE A 217 -10.32 0.76 5.33
N PRO A 218 -10.52 1.62 6.33
CA PRO A 218 -11.40 2.78 6.17
C PRO A 218 -10.90 3.73 5.06
N ALA A 219 -11.84 4.33 4.33
CA ALA A 219 -11.54 5.26 3.25
C ALA A 219 -10.57 6.37 3.69
N GLY A 220 -9.56 6.65 2.90
CA GLY A 220 -8.54 7.66 3.16
C GLY A 220 -7.40 7.22 4.12
N VAL A 221 -7.54 6.13 4.86
CA VAL A 221 -6.48 5.66 5.78
C VAL A 221 -5.23 5.21 5.03
N PHE A 222 -5.40 4.52 3.92
CA PHE A 222 -4.34 4.19 2.98
C PHE A 222 -4.69 4.74 1.59
N ASN A 223 -3.71 5.36 0.93
CA ASN A 223 -3.82 5.88 -0.42
C ASN A 223 -2.56 5.50 -1.21
N LEU A 224 -2.70 5.29 -2.52
CA LEU A 224 -1.60 5.00 -3.43
C LEU A 224 -1.70 5.87 -4.67
N VAL A 225 -0.60 6.57 -4.99
CA VAL A 225 -0.46 7.36 -6.22
C VAL A 225 0.82 6.92 -6.92
N ASN A 226 0.69 6.32 -8.11
CA ASN A 226 1.85 6.04 -8.95
C ASN A 226 2.44 7.34 -9.48
N GLY A 227 3.76 7.42 -9.58
CA GLY A 227 4.41 8.62 -10.08
C GLY A 227 5.92 8.53 -10.05
N ASP A 228 6.56 9.42 -10.78
CA ASP A 228 8.02 9.57 -10.80
C ASP A 228 8.54 10.39 -9.60
N GLY A 229 9.86 10.48 -9.52
CA GLY A 229 10.52 11.25 -8.47
C GLY A 229 10.29 12.75 -8.58
N ALA A 230 10.26 13.28 -9.81
CA ALA A 230 10.15 14.72 -10.08
C ALA A 230 8.71 15.25 -9.84
N GLY A 231 7.70 14.45 -10.15
CA GLY A 231 6.30 14.78 -9.94
C GLY A 231 5.84 14.43 -8.53
N VAL A 232 5.21 13.26 -8.37
CA VAL A 232 4.61 12.81 -7.11
C VAL A 232 5.63 12.74 -5.97
N GLY A 233 6.86 12.27 -6.24
CA GLY A 233 7.90 12.16 -5.22
C GLY A 233 8.28 13.51 -4.61
N SER A 234 8.57 14.51 -5.45
CA SER A 234 8.91 15.86 -5.01
C SER A 234 7.76 16.54 -4.30
N ARG A 235 6.52 16.40 -4.83
CA ARG A 235 5.34 16.98 -4.20
C ARG A 235 5.08 16.36 -2.82
N LEU A 236 5.18 15.05 -2.70
CA LEU A 236 4.97 14.35 -1.43
C LEU A 236 6.03 14.71 -0.38
N SER A 237 7.30 14.95 -0.82
CA SER A 237 8.41 15.31 0.06
C SER A 237 8.36 16.76 0.54
N SER A 238 7.68 17.63 -0.18
CA SER A 238 7.59 19.07 0.12
C SER A 238 6.22 19.49 0.69
N HIS A 239 5.28 18.55 0.81
CA HIS A 239 3.93 18.79 1.32
C HIS A 239 3.95 19.03 2.85
#